data_e408c57cd8199d22d72cb56c8282efc5
#
_entry.id   e408c57cd8199d22d72cb56c8282efc5
#
_cell.length_a   1.000
_cell.length_b   1.000
_cell.length_c   1.000
_cell.angle_alpha   90.00
_cell.angle_beta   90.00
_cell.angle_gamma   90.00
#
_symmetry.space_group_name_H-M   'P 1'
#
loop_
_entity.id
_entity.type
_entity.pdbx_description
1 polymer ?
#
loop_
_entity_poly.entity_id
_entity_poly.type
_entity_poly.pdbx_seq_one_letter_code
_entity_poly.pdbx_strand_id
1 'polypeptide(L)'
;MLNSDRIKWNRKYRSRREVFSAHPSDIVCNFYHLAPHGCALDIAAGNGRNALFLVQKGFSVEVLDISEAGLKMVAGRDPKVRAACVDLDVYDIVPRRYSLVLNIRYLNRRLFPQICEALIGGGVLIFETYLKHPNFVPQRPHRDDHLLRINELLLGFLKLEVVYYSEKMAAAFGEPYPMASLVAIKR
;
A
#
# COMPACT_ATOMS: atom_id res chain seq x y z
N MET A 1 -15.13 14.32 -6.91
CA MET A 1 -14.62 12.94 -6.98
C MET A 1 -14.63 12.22 -5.62
N LEU A 2 -14.40 12.92 -4.54
CA LEU A 2 -14.27 12.44 -3.14
C LEU A 2 -15.37 11.52 -2.62
N ASN A 3 -16.60 11.77 -2.98
CA ASN A 3 -17.75 11.02 -2.45
C ASN A 3 -17.96 9.68 -3.17
N SER A 4 -17.58 9.56 -4.43
CA SER A 4 -17.79 8.34 -5.25
C SER A 4 -16.90 7.19 -4.83
N ASP A 5 -15.61 7.44 -4.57
CA ASP A 5 -14.66 6.38 -4.17
C ASP A 5 -14.93 5.90 -2.74
N ARG A 6 -15.25 6.81 -1.82
CA ARG A 6 -15.70 6.45 -0.46
C ARG A 6 -16.94 5.54 -0.51
N ILE A 7 -17.96 5.93 -1.28
CA ILE A 7 -19.20 5.12 -1.43
C ILE A 7 -18.87 3.77 -2.03
N LYS A 8 -18.07 3.74 -3.13
CA LYS A 8 -17.66 2.52 -3.83
C LYS A 8 -16.94 1.55 -2.89
N TRP A 9 -15.91 2.01 -2.16
CA TRP A 9 -15.12 1.16 -1.30
C TRP A 9 -15.89 0.73 -0.05
N ASN A 10 -16.67 1.63 0.58
CA ASN A 10 -17.56 1.25 1.68
C ASN A 10 -18.56 0.16 1.28
N ARG A 11 -19.16 0.27 0.07
CA ARG A 11 -20.06 -0.77 -0.46
C ARG A 11 -19.33 -2.10 -0.65
N LYS A 12 -18.12 -2.06 -1.20
CA LYS A 12 -17.27 -3.24 -1.42
C LYS A 12 -16.98 -3.97 -0.11
N TYR A 13 -16.52 -3.26 0.92
CA TYR A 13 -16.21 -3.86 2.23
C TYR A 13 -17.46 -4.35 2.98
N ARG A 14 -18.63 -3.71 2.80
CA ARG A 14 -19.89 -4.15 3.43
C ARG A 14 -20.52 -5.34 2.73
N SER A 15 -20.38 -5.47 1.43
CA SER A 15 -21.11 -6.48 0.64
C SER A 15 -20.65 -7.92 0.89
N ARG A 16 -19.48 -8.12 1.50
CA ARG A 16 -18.81 -9.44 1.68
C ARG A 16 -18.76 -10.32 0.41
N ARG A 17 -19.16 -9.77 -0.76
CA ARG A 17 -19.17 -10.48 -2.04
C ARG A 17 -17.74 -10.69 -2.59
N GLU A 18 -16.80 -9.87 -2.20
CA GLU A 18 -15.38 -10.06 -2.48
C GLU A 18 -14.71 -10.61 -1.22
N VAL A 19 -14.12 -11.78 -1.34
CA VAL A 19 -13.30 -12.35 -0.27
C VAL A 19 -11.99 -11.56 -0.26
N PHE A 20 -11.91 -10.54 0.60
CA PHE A 20 -10.63 -9.88 0.87
C PHE A 20 -9.73 -10.87 1.59
N SER A 21 -8.55 -11.11 1.04
CA SER A 21 -7.56 -11.97 1.68
C SER A 21 -7.30 -11.49 3.12
N ALA A 22 -7.29 -12.43 4.06
CA ALA A 22 -6.81 -12.20 5.41
C ALA A 22 -5.27 -12.32 5.50
N HIS A 23 -4.64 -12.92 4.48
CA HIS A 23 -3.19 -13.09 4.44
C HIS A 23 -2.52 -11.79 4.01
N PRO A 24 -1.39 -11.43 4.65
CA PRO A 24 -0.58 -10.28 4.22
C PRO A 24 -0.04 -10.52 2.80
N SER A 25 0.39 -9.45 2.15
CA SER A 25 1.03 -9.55 0.83
C SER A 25 2.41 -10.20 0.93
N ASP A 26 2.74 -11.10 -0.01
CA ASP A 26 4.02 -11.83 -0.01
C ASP A 26 5.22 -10.90 0.05
N ILE A 27 5.19 -9.80 -0.69
CA ILE A 27 6.28 -8.80 -0.65
C ILE A 27 6.45 -8.19 0.75
N VAL A 28 5.37 -8.00 1.51
CA VAL A 28 5.45 -7.52 2.90
C VAL A 28 6.06 -8.59 3.78
N CYS A 29 5.63 -9.84 3.64
CA CYS A 29 6.18 -10.97 4.40
C CYS A 29 7.69 -11.17 4.14
N ASN A 30 8.11 -10.96 2.90
CA ASN A 30 9.48 -11.21 2.49
C ASN A 30 10.46 -10.10 2.88
N PHE A 31 9.99 -8.84 3.05
CA PHE A 31 10.89 -7.69 3.16
C PHE A 31 10.67 -6.81 4.41
N TYR A 32 9.62 -7.01 5.21
CA TYR A 32 9.36 -6.18 6.40
C TYR A 32 10.56 -6.11 7.37
N HIS A 33 11.34 -7.20 7.45
CA HIS A 33 12.48 -7.36 8.36
C HIS A 33 13.66 -6.44 8.02
N LEU A 34 13.70 -5.83 6.84
CA LEU A 34 14.70 -4.83 6.47
C LEU A 34 14.48 -3.50 7.20
N ALA A 35 13.26 -3.24 7.67
CA ALA A 35 12.94 -2.02 8.40
C ALA A 35 13.33 -2.13 9.89
N PRO A 36 13.91 -1.08 10.47
CA PRO A 36 14.08 -1.03 11.92
C PRO A 36 12.71 -1.04 12.62
N HIS A 37 12.66 -1.65 13.81
CA HIS A 37 11.44 -1.62 14.61
C HIS A 37 11.03 -0.18 14.90
N GLY A 38 9.72 0.11 14.82
CA GLY A 38 9.20 1.45 15.03
C GLY A 38 7.76 1.60 14.58
N CYS A 39 7.44 2.79 14.07
CA CYS A 39 6.13 3.09 13.50
C CYS A 39 6.12 2.74 12.02
N ALA A 40 5.15 1.92 11.60
CA ALA A 40 4.86 1.66 10.20
C ALA A 40 3.63 2.44 9.74
N LEU A 41 3.59 2.78 8.45
CA LEU A 41 2.44 3.37 7.77
C LEU A 41 1.92 2.39 6.71
N ASP A 42 0.63 2.07 6.74
CA ASP A 42 -0.05 1.28 5.70
C ASP A 42 -1.02 2.20 4.94
N ILE A 43 -0.63 2.57 3.71
CA ILE A 43 -1.37 3.51 2.84
C ILE A 43 -2.44 2.74 2.07
N ALA A 44 -3.68 3.23 2.09
CA ALA A 44 -4.85 2.57 1.53
C ALA A 44 -5.00 1.14 2.05
N ALA A 45 -4.93 0.99 3.37
CA ALA A 45 -4.77 -0.27 4.08
C ALA A 45 -5.95 -1.25 3.93
N GLY A 46 -7.12 -0.75 3.53
CA GLY A 46 -8.32 -1.55 3.34
C GLY A 46 -8.77 -2.25 4.63
N ASN A 47 -8.75 -3.59 4.64
CA ASN A 47 -9.09 -4.40 5.80
C ASN A 47 -7.94 -4.55 6.82
N GLY A 48 -6.79 -3.92 6.58
CA GLY A 48 -5.65 -3.90 7.49
C GLY A 48 -4.87 -5.21 7.61
N ARG A 49 -4.96 -6.12 6.64
CA ARG A 49 -4.28 -7.43 6.67
C ARG A 49 -2.77 -7.32 6.86
N ASN A 50 -2.13 -6.36 6.16
CA ASN A 50 -0.70 -6.11 6.29
C ASN A 50 -0.38 -5.45 7.64
N ALA A 51 -1.21 -4.50 8.08
CA ALA A 51 -1.04 -3.84 9.37
C ALA A 51 -1.10 -4.84 10.54
N LEU A 52 -2.07 -5.74 10.56
CA LEU A 52 -2.19 -6.78 11.61
C LEU A 52 -0.98 -7.71 11.61
N PHE A 53 -0.47 -8.08 10.44
CA PHE A 53 0.78 -8.84 10.34
C PHE A 53 1.96 -8.08 10.93
N LEU A 54 2.13 -6.79 10.60
CA LEU A 54 3.24 -5.97 11.11
C LEU A 54 3.19 -5.80 12.62
N VAL A 55 1.99 -5.68 13.20
CA VAL A 55 1.81 -5.64 14.67
C VAL A 55 2.33 -6.91 15.32
N GLN A 56 2.04 -8.09 14.77
CA GLN A 56 2.58 -9.37 15.24
C GLN A 56 4.11 -9.45 15.12
N LYS A 57 4.70 -8.63 14.22
CA LYS A 57 6.14 -8.49 14.03
C LYS A 57 6.77 -7.38 14.87
N GLY A 58 6.00 -6.75 15.78
CA GLY A 58 6.50 -5.81 16.76
C GLY A 58 6.36 -4.33 16.37
N PHE A 59 5.81 -3.99 15.21
CA PHE A 59 5.58 -2.61 14.80
C PHE A 59 4.36 -2.00 15.48
N SER A 60 4.38 -0.67 15.69
CA SER A 60 3.17 0.13 15.82
C SER A 60 2.74 0.55 14.41
N VAL A 61 1.46 0.49 14.07
CA VAL A 61 1.03 0.72 12.69
C VAL A 61 -0.05 1.80 12.61
N GLU A 62 0.18 2.82 11.81
CA GLU A 62 -0.85 3.75 11.36
C GLU A 62 -1.44 3.26 10.04
N VAL A 63 -2.77 3.16 9.96
CA VAL A 63 -3.49 2.72 8.76
C VAL A 63 -4.34 3.88 8.25
N LEU A 64 -4.16 4.20 6.96
CA LEU A 64 -4.91 5.24 6.27
C LEU A 64 -5.78 4.60 5.19
N ASP A 65 -7.06 4.92 5.17
CA ASP A 65 -7.96 4.50 4.09
C ASP A 65 -9.14 5.48 3.97
N ILE A 66 -9.76 5.55 2.79
CA ILE A 66 -10.98 6.34 2.57
C ILE A 66 -12.24 5.61 3.06
N SER A 67 -12.16 4.29 3.24
CA SER A 67 -13.27 3.43 3.61
C SER A 67 -13.37 3.20 5.10
N GLU A 68 -14.34 3.82 5.75
CA GLU A 68 -14.68 3.52 7.15
C GLU A 68 -15.05 2.04 7.35
N ALA A 69 -15.70 1.43 6.36
CA ALA A 69 -16.09 0.02 6.44
C ALA A 69 -14.88 -0.91 6.40
N GLY A 70 -13.84 -0.57 5.61
CA GLY A 70 -12.56 -1.27 5.62
C GLY A 70 -11.85 -1.11 6.96
N LEU A 71 -11.69 0.13 7.42
CA LEU A 71 -11.01 0.44 8.68
C LEU A 71 -11.69 -0.21 9.91
N LYS A 72 -13.01 -0.34 9.94
CA LYS A 72 -13.73 -1.06 11.01
C LYS A 72 -13.31 -2.53 11.14
N MET A 73 -12.71 -3.11 10.10
CA MET A 73 -12.24 -4.50 10.15
C MET A 73 -10.91 -4.65 10.90
N VAL A 74 -10.17 -3.54 11.08
CA VAL A 74 -8.86 -3.54 11.74
C VAL A 74 -8.83 -2.67 12.99
N ALA A 75 -9.62 -1.61 13.06
CA ALA A 75 -9.70 -0.71 14.20
C ALA A 75 -10.10 -1.47 15.48
N GLY A 76 -9.35 -1.24 16.56
CA GLY A 76 -9.61 -1.85 17.87
C GLY A 76 -9.18 -3.32 18.00
N ARG A 77 -8.61 -3.95 16.95
CA ARG A 77 -8.11 -5.33 17.03
C ARG A 77 -6.80 -5.46 17.80
N ASP A 78 -6.00 -4.41 17.81
CA ASP A 78 -4.75 -4.33 18.56
C ASP A 78 -4.47 -2.87 18.96
N PRO A 79 -4.02 -2.59 20.20
CA PRO A 79 -3.73 -1.23 20.66
C PRO A 79 -2.59 -0.55 19.90
N LYS A 80 -1.76 -1.31 19.20
CA LYS A 80 -0.69 -0.78 18.35
C LYS A 80 -1.18 -0.32 16.98
N VAL A 81 -2.46 -0.53 16.63
CA VAL A 81 -3.05 -0.05 15.38
C VAL A 81 -3.78 1.26 15.60
N ARG A 82 -3.40 2.28 14.85
CA ARG A 82 -4.08 3.58 14.79
C ARG A 82 -4.71 3.75 13.41
N ALA A 83 -6.03 3.75 13.34
CA ALA A 83 -6.78 3.88 12.09
C ALA A 83 -7.27 5.31 11.88
N ALA A 84 -7.01 5.88 10.69
CA ALA A 84 -7.54 7.18 10.28
C ALA A 84 -8.26 7.07 8.94
N CYS A 85 -9.52 7.52 8.92
CA CYS A 85 -10.31 7.64 7.70
C CYS A 85 -9.98 8.95 7.01
N VAL A 86 -9.22 8.89 5.91
CA VAL A 86 -8.69 10.06 5.20
C VAL A 86 -8.87 9.91 3.70
N ASP A 87 -8.91 11.05 3.02
CA ASP A 87 -8.80 11.12 1.59
C ASP A 87 -7.35 11.41 1.19
N LEU A 88 -6.70 10.42 0.61
CA LEU A 88 -5.30 10.48 0.19
C LEU A 88 -5.05 11.44 -0.99
N ASP A 89 -6.09 11.95 -1.65
CA ASP A 89 -5.93 12.98 -2.68
C ASP A 89 -5.59 14.35 -2.07
N VAL A 90 -5.95 14.58 -0.81
CA VAL A 90 -5.74 15.84 -0.10
C VAL A 90 -5.00 15.70 1.23
N TYR A 91 -4.89 14.50 1.75
CA TYR A 91 -4.18 14.24 3.02
C TYR A 91 -2.68 14.31 2.82
N ASP A 92 -1.97 14.99 3.72
CA ASP A 92 -0.51 15.07 3.73
C ASP A 92 0.08 14.10 4.77
N ILE A 93 1.01 13.27 4.32
CA ILE A 93 1.69 12.30 5.17
C ILE A 93 2.71 13.01 6.06
N VAL A 94 2.71 12.68 7.36
CA VAL A 94 3.64 13.28 8.32
C VAL A 94 5.10 12.90 7.96
N PRO A 95 5.99 13.90 7.77
CA PRO A 95 7.38 13.64 7.39
C PRO A 95 8.21 13.07 8.55
N ARG A 96 9.26 12.32 8.21
CA ARG A 96 10.30 11.81 9.15
C ARG A 96 9.72 11.07 10.37
N ARG A 97 8.77 10.18 10.14
CA ARG A 97 8.04 9.49 11.20
C ARG A 97 8.11 7.97 11.13
N TYR A 98 8.19 7.40 9.93
CA TYR A 98 7.98 5.98 9.75
C TYR A 98 9.26 5.22 9.45
N SER A 99 9.45 4.10 10.16
CA SER A 99 10.49 3.14 9.87
C SER A 99 10.13 2.21 8.71
N LEU A 100 8.83 2.06 8.41
CA LEU A 100 8.33 1.28 7.30
C LEU A 100 7.11 1.98 6.69
N VAL A 101 7.09 2.11 5.37
CA VAL A 101 5.91 2.58 4.63
C VAL A 101 5.48 1.49 3.66
N LEU A 102 4.22 1.09 3.74
CA LEU A 102 3.59 0.18 2.80
C LEU A 102 2.66 0.96 1.88
N ASN A 103 2.72 0.65 0.58
CA ASN A 103 1.72 1.05 -0.42
C ASN A 103 1.40 -0.14 -1.31
N ILE A 104 0.31 -0.85 -1.01
CA ILE A 104 -0.02 -2.12 -1.67
C ILE A 104 -1.34 -2.00 -2.44
N ARG A 105 -1.28 -2.22 -3.76
CA ARG A 105 -2.43 -2.17 -4.68
C ARG A 105 -3.16 -0.84 -4.72
N TYR A 106 -2.44 0.24 -4.46
CA TYR A 106 -2.92 1.61 -4.56
C TYR A 106 -1.94 2.45 -5.36
N LEU A 107 -2.43 3.43 -6.13
CA LEU A 107 -1.58 4.35 -6.88
C LEU A 107 -2.13 5.77 -6.75
N ASN A 108 -1.33 6.63 -6.14
CA ASN A 108 -1.48 8.07 -6.17
C ASN A 108 -0.08 8.70 -6.28
N ARG A 109 0.23 9.23 -7.45
CA ARG A 109 1.55 9.79 -7.77
C ARG A 109 1.91 11.00 -6.93
N ARG A 110 0.90 11.74 -6.43
CA ARG A 110 1.07 12.85 -5.50
C ARG A 110 1.83 12.43 -4.23
N LEU A 111 1.66 11.17 -3.81
CA LEU A 111 2.26 10.66 -2.59
C LEU A 111 3.74 10.24 -2.74
N PHE A 112 4.27 10.08 -3.94
CA PHE A 112 5.65 9.62 -4.14
C PHE A 112 6.69 10.47 -3.38
N PRO A 113 6.73 11.82 -3.53
CA PRO A 113 7.65 12.64 -2.76
C PRO A 113 7.36 12.59 -1.25
N GLN A 114 6.10 12.55 -0.86
CA GLN A 114 5.72 12.51 0.55
C GLN A 114 6.13 11.20 1.22
N ILE A 115 6.03 10.07 0.52
CA ILE A 115 6.52 8.77 1.01
C ILE A 115 8.02 8.82 1.29
N CYS A 116 8.81 9.41 0.37
CA CYS A 116 10.25 9.59 0.60
C CYS A 116 10.54 10.46 1.83
N GLU A 117 9.76 11.52 2.04
CA GLU A 117 9.92 12.43 3.17
C GLU A 117 9.43 11.80 4.48
N ALA A 118 8.39 10.98 4.45
CA ALA A 118 7.78 10.32 5.59
C ALA A 118 8.70 9.31 6.27
N LEU A 119 9.60 8.70 5.52
CA LEU A 119 10.60 7.76 6.05
C LEU A 119 11.64 8.46 6.92
N ILE A 120 12.01 7.81 8.03
CA ILE A 120 13.22 8.14 8.81
C ILE A 120 14.48 7.64 8.08
N GLY A 121 15.68 8.07 8.51
CA GLY A 121 16.94 7.46 8.05
C GLY A 121 16.96 5.96 8.36
N GLY A 122 17.33 5.11 7.41
CA GLY A 122 17.23 3.65 7.51
C GLY A 122 15.81 3.09 7.32
N GLY A 123 14.81 3.95 7.15
CA GLY A 123 13.42 3.52 6.92
C GLY A 123 13.22 2.88 5.55
N VAL A 124 12.28 1.94 5.46
CA VAL A 124 12.03 1.09 4.29
C VAL A 124 10.69 1.44 3.64
N LEU A 125 10.68 1.53 2.32
CA LEU A 125 9.49 1.53 1.49
C LEU A 125 9.25 0.13 0.92
N ILE A 126 8.02 -0.37 1.03
CA ILE A 126 7.54 -1.54 0.28
C ILE A 126 6.34 -1.08 -0.55
N PHE A 127 6.52 -1.06 -1.86
CA PHE A 127 5.49 -0.61 -2.80
C PHE A 127 5.20 -1.71 -3.82
N GLU A 128 3.92 -2.05 -4.01
CA GLU A 128 3.48 -2.97 -5.04
C GLU A 128 2.13 -2.54 -5.59
N THR A 129 2.01 -2.34 -6.91
CA THR A 129 0.73 -2.04 -7.54
C THR A 129 0.70 -2.45 -9.01
N TYR A 130 -0.45 -2.26 -9.64
CA TYR A 130 -0.75 -2.69 -11.00
C TYR A 130 0.05 -1.92 -12.04
N LEU A 131 0.52 -2.65 -13.06
CA LEU A 131 1.31 -2.15 -14.18
C LEU A 131 0.48 -2.21 -15.47
N LYS A 132 0.53 -1.17 -16.28
CA LYS A 132 0.01 -1.19 -17.65
C LYS A 132 1.01 -1.94 -18.55
N HIS A 133 0.58 -3.05 -19.12
CA HIS A 133 1.42 -3.86 -19.99
C HIS A 133 0.79 -3.93 -21.39
N PRO A 134 1.53 -3.64 -22.48
CA PRO A 134 0.97 -3.53 -23.83
C PRO A 134 0.29 -4.81 -24.31
N ASN A 135 0.77 -5.97 -23.89
CA ASN A 135 0.27 -7.28 -24.31
C ASN A 135 -0.70 -7.91 -23.28
N PHE A 136 -1.27 -7.11 -22.39
CA PHE A 136 -2.19 -7.61 -21.38
C PHE A 136 -3.51 -6.84 -21.41
N VAL A 137 -4.60 -7.58 -21.62
CA VAL A 137 -5.96 -7.05 -21.54
C VAL A 137 -6.60 -7.60 -20.27
N PRO A 138 -6.86 -6.75 -19.26
CA PRO A 138 -7.45 -7.21 -18.01
C PRO A 138 -8.92 -7.62 -18.21
N GLN A 139 -9.34 -8.71 -17.57
CA GLN A 139 -10.76 -9.10 -17.54
C GLN A 139 -11.59 -8.06 -16.74
N ARG A 140 -10.99 -7.39 -15.77
CA ARG A 140 -11.59 -6.27 -15.05
C ARG A 140 -10.85 -5.00 -15.39
N PRO A 141 -11.47 -4.04 -16.10
CA PRO A 141 -10.79 -2.82 -16.49
C PRO A 141 -10.41 -2.00 -15.27
N HIS A 142 -9.14 -1.65 -15.17
CA HIS A 142 -8.64 -0.60 -14.30
C HIS A 142 -8.63 0.72 -15.08
N ARG A 143 -8.85 1.84 -14.39
CA ARG A 143 -8.63 3.15 -15.01
C ARG A 143 -7.13 3.32 -15.28
N ASP A 144 -6.77 3.92 -16.40
CA ASP A 144 -5.38 4.12 -16.82
C ASP A 144 -4.54 4.91 -15.78
N ASP A 145 -5.19 5.84 -15.07
CA ASP A 145 -4.57 6.62 -14.01
C ASP A 145 -4.20 5.81 -12.76
N HIS A 146 -4.80 4.62 -12.61
CA HIS A 146 -4.50 3.65 -11.53
C HIS A 146 -3.47 2.59 -11.92
N LEU A 147 -2.88 2.70 -13.11
CA LEU A 147 -1.84 1.79 -13.59
C LEU A 147 -0.50 2.53 -13.72
N LEU A 148 0.56 1.91 -13.25
CA LEU A 148 1.93 2.36 -13.48
C LEU A 148 2.32 2.15 -14.94
N ARG A 149 3.20 3.02 -15.45
CA ARG A 149 3.94 2.78 -16.68
C ARG A 149 5.17 1.93 -16.39
N ILE A 150 5.73 1.30 -17.40
CA ILE A 150 7.01 0.56 -17.30
C ILE A 150 8.09 1.47 -16.71
N ASN A 151 8.83 0.96 -15.72
CA ASN A 151 9.88 1.66 -14.96
C ASN A 151 9.40 2.87 -14.14
N GLU A 152 8.12 3.25 -14.16
CA GLU A 152 7.65 4.45 -13.45
C GLU A 152 7.88 4.34 -11.93
N LEU A 153 7.64 3.17 -11.35
CA LEU A 153 7.85 2.98 -9.93
C LEU A 153 9.34 3.11 -9.56
N LEU A 154 10.23 2.54 -10.35
CA LEU A 154 11.68 2.68 -10.17
C LEU A 154 12.10 4.16 -10.24
N LEU A 155 11.69 4.86 -11.30
CA LEU A 155 12.03 6.27 -11.51
C LEU A 155 11.47 7.19 -10.41
N GLY A 156 10.28 6.87 -9.89
CA GLY A 156 9.62 7.65 -8.85
C GLY A 156 10.35 7.65 -7.50
N PHE A 157 11.20 6.64 -7.25
CA PHE A 157 11.88 6.45 -5.96
C PHE A 157 13.41 6.37 -6.05
N LEU A 158 14.02 6.94 -7.11
CA LEU A 158 15.49 6.99 -7.28
C LEU A 158 16.24 7.74 -6.17
N LYS A 159 15.55 8.52 -5.33
CA LYS A 159 16.12 9.17 -4.14
C LYS A 159 16.37 8.18 -3.00
N LEU A 160 15.81 6.98 -3.07
CA LEU A 160 16.01 5.90 -2.11
C LEU A 160 16.98 4.87 -2.69
N GLU A 161 17.65 4.12 -1.85
CA GLU A 161 18.45 2.97 -2.26
C GLU A 161 17.53 1.79 -2.59
N VAL A 162 17.38 1.46 -3.87
CA VAL A 162 16.55 0.36 -4.31
C VAL A 162 17.25 -0.97 -4.04
N VAL A 163 16.67 -1.81 -3.17
CA VAL A 163 17.19 -3.15 -2.83
C VAL A 163 16.44 -4.28 -3.54
N TYR A 164 15.26 -4.00 -4.02
CA TYR A 164 14.47 -4.94 -4.84
C TYR A 164 13.60 -4.18 -5.82
N TYR A 165 13.56 -4.65 -7.06
CA TYR A 165 12.64 -4.17 -8.08
C TYR A 165 12.23 -5.30 -9.02
N SER A 166 10.96 -5.33 -9.39
CA SER A 166 10.43 -6.33 -10.32
C SER A 166 9.19 -5.79 -11.02
N GLU A 167 9.12 -6.01 -12.34
CA GLU A 167 7.91 -5.89 -13.14
C GLU A 167 7.58 -7.26 -13.73
N LYS A 168 6.55 -7.91 -13.23
CA LYS A 168 6.20 -9.28 -13.62
C LYS A 168 4.73 -9.58 -13.43
N MET A 169 4.29 -10.69 -14.03
CA MET A 169 2.98 -11.24 -13.73
C MET A 169 2.96 -11.77 -12.29
N ALA A 170 1.99 -11.32 -11.51
CA ALA A 170 1.77 -11.79 -10.14
C ALA A 170 0.28 -12.05 -9.91
N ALA A 171 -0.04 -12.92 -8.94
CA ALA A 171 -1.42 -13.24 -8.63
C ALA A 171 -2.16 -12.03 -8.03
N ALA A 172 -3.24 -11.61 -8.66
CA ALA A 172 -4.12 -10.58 -8.16
C ALA A 172 -5.58 -11.00 -8.41
N PHE A 173 -6.39 -11.01 -7.36
CA PHE A 173 -7.80 -11.45 -7.44
C PHE A 173 -8.01 -12.86 -8.02
N GLY A 174 -7.05 -13.77 -7.80
CA GLY A 174 -7.12 -15.16 -8.33
C GLY A 174 -6.63 -15.31 -9.76
N GLU A 175 -6.17 -14.24 -10.41
CA GLU A 175 -5.68 -14.24 -11.79
C GLU A 175 -4.28 -13.61 -11.87
N PRO A 176 -3.45 -14.00 -12.86
CA PRO A 176 -2.20 -13.31 -13.11
C PRO A 176 -2.46 -11.89 -13.62
N TYR A 177 -1.80 -10.90 -13.02
CA TYR A 177 -1.86 -9.50 -13.41
C TYR A 177 -0.45 -8.87 -13.46
N PRO A 178 -0.15 -7.98 -14.43
CA PRO A 178 1.12 -7.27 -14.42
C PRO A 178 1.23 -6.37 -13.19
N MET A 179 2.28 -6.56 -12.42
CA MET A 179 2.56 -5.81 -11.18
C MET A 179 3.96 -5.23 -11.24
N ALA A 180 4.12 -4.03 -10.70
CA ALA A 180 5.42 -3.48 -10.36
C ALA A 180 5.59 -3.51 -8.85
N SER A 181 6.73 -4.01 -8.40
CA SER A 181 7.10 -4.15 -6.98
C SER A 181 8.45 -3.51 -6.73
N LEU A 182 8.56 -2.72 -5.66
CA LEU A 182 9.78 -2.05 -5.25
C LEU A 182 9.95 -2.12 -3.74
N VAL A 183 11.18 -2.42 -3.31
CA VAL A 183 11.63 -2.22 -1.93
C VAL A 183 12.84 -1.31 -1.94
N ALA A 184 12.81 -0.25 -1.13
CA ALA A 184 13.88 0.73 -1.11
C ALA A 184 14.10 1.27 0.31
N ILE A 185 15.34 1.71 0.59
CA ILE A 185 15.80 2.20 1.90
C ILE A 185 16.17 3.67 1.78
N LYS A 186 15.74 4.48 2.73
CA LYS A 186 16.17 5.88 2.87
C LYS A 186 17.52 5.91 3.58
N ARG A 187 18.58 6.38 2.89
CA ARG A 187 19.90 6.62 3.47
C ARG A 187 19.97 8.00 4.11
#